data_d6041c8d603984b808614f452e571a95
#
_entry.id   d6041c8d603984b808614f452e571a95
#
_cell.length_a   1.000
_cell.length_b   1.000
_cell.length_c   1.000
_cell.angle_alpha   90.00
_cell.angle_beta   90.00
_cell.angle_gamma   90.00
#
_symmetry.space_group_name_H-M   'P 1'
#
loop_
_entity.id
_entity.type
_entity.pdbx_description
1 polymer ?
#
loop_
_entity_poly.entity_id
_entity_poly.type
_entity_poly.pdbx_seq_one_letter_code
_entity_poly.pdbx_strand_id
1 'polypeptide(L)'
;MPYDAHTTLWPNRQEAFFRSATFTVQRQVGPHCVSTVLAMLTGQTPERFQGRVNTQNPVSWSEALAEYGMKLAYCPTDVRTLKNYLPELIDLDDLFTLSYYTTRDPERILAEPNAKGWVTGSHIVLLHRDHILDSASGTVEDARSHRCNDYHTKRIFRVVPVNHPRGL
;
A
#
# COMPACT_ATOMS: atom_id res chain seq x y z
N MET A 1 7.18 -17.50 -0.11
CA MET A 1 8.12 -17.98 0.92
C MET A 1 7.74 -17.41 2.26
N PRO A 2 7.85 -18.18 3.35
CA PRO A 2 7.62 -17.60 4.66
C PRO A 2 8.63 -16.48 4.93
N TYR A 3 8.18 -15.44 5.63
CA TYR A 3 9.06 -14.34 6.04
C TYR A 3 10.14 -14.87 6.98
N ASP A 4 11.37 -14.67 6.62
CA ASP A 4 12.52 -14.98 7.46
C ASP A 4 12.85 -13.75 8.30
N ALA A 5 13.13 -13.95 9.58
CA ALA A 5 13.53 -12.86 10.47
C ALA A 5 14.81 -12.14 9.99
N HIS A 6 15.58 -12.76 9.13
CA HIS A 6 16.76 -12.16 8.51
C HIS A 6 16.47 -11.45 7.19
N THR A 7 15.25 -11.62 6.63
CA THR A 7 14.83 -10.94 5.40
C THR A 7 14.33 -9.55 5.74
N THR A 8 15.02 -8.54 5.26
CA THR A 8 14.57 -7.15 5.42
C THR A 8 13.59 -6.77 4.32
N LEU A 9 12.59 -5.98 4.68
CA LEU A 9 11.63 -5.44 3.71
C LEU A 9 12.30 -4.48 2.73
N TRP A 10 13.36 -3.81 3.16
CA TRP A 10 14.13 -2.91 2.31
C TRP A 10 15.61 -2.99 2.66
N PRO A 11 16.47 -3.36 1.68
CA PRO A 11 17.87 -3.67 1.98
C PRO A 11 18.72 -2.45 2.33
N ASN A 12 18.49 -1.29 1.72
CA ASN A 12 19.25 -0.08 2.03
C ASN A 12 18.47 0.81 3.01
N ARG A 13 18.81 0.70 4.27
CA ARG A 13 18.12 1.41 5.34
C ARG A 13 18.47 2.90 5.40
N GLN A 14 19.44 3.36 4.63
CA GLN A 14 19.83 4.77 4.57
C GLN A 14 18.99 5.56 3.55
N GLU A 15 18.31 4.88 2.66
CA GLU A 15 17.47 5.55 1.66
C GLU A 15 16.26 6.22 2.30
N ALA A 16 15.98 7.45 1.87
CA ALA A 16 14.79 8.19 2.24
C ALA A 16 14.37 9.04 1.02
N PHE A 17 13.11 8.94 0.62
CA PHE A 17 12.64 9.59 -0.60
C PHE A 17 11.54 10.61 -0.35
N PHE A 18 10.53 10.25 0.44
CA PHE A 18 9.33 11.08 0.64
C PHE A 18 9.06 11.38 2.11
N ARG A 19 10.03 11.13 2.98
CA ARG A 19 9.90 11.37 4.43
C ARG A 19 9.44 12.78 4.74
N SER A 20 9.99 13.78 4.04
CA SER A 20 9.73 15.19 4.29
C SER A 20 8.57 15.74 3.47
N ALA A 21 7.96 14.93 2.59
CA ALA A 21 6.81 15.36 1.81
C ALA A 21 5.56 15.42 2.67
N THR A 22 4.57 16.17 2.22
CA THR A 22 3.28 16.31 2.90
C THR A 22 2.18 15.69 2.03
N PHE A 23 1.32 14.88 2.65
CA PHE A 23 0.20 14.24 1.97
C PHE A 23 -1.10 14.58 2.71
N THR A 24 -2.15 14.86 1.96
CA THR A 24 -3.47 15.17 2.50
C THR A 24 -4.38 13.97 2.31
N VAL A 25 -5.01 13.50 3.40
CA VAL A 25 -5.96 12.40 3.34
C VAL A 25 -7.19 12.80 2.55
N GLN A 26 -7.70 11.87 1.74
CA GLN A 26 -8.95 12.01 0.99
C GLN A 26 -9.86 10.86 1.35
N ARG A 27 -11.16 11.14 1.44
CA ARG A 27 -12.17 10.10 1.68
C ARG A 27 -12.64 9.54 0.35
N GLN A 28 -12.61 8.20 0.21
CA GLN A 28 -13.11 7.55 -0.99
C GLN A 28 -14.65 7.63 -1.06
N VAL A 29 -15.15 7.68 -2.29
CA VAL A 29 -16.57 7.57 -2.58
C VAL A 29 -16.78 6.24 -3.31
N GLY A 30 -17.53 5.32 -2.69
CA GLY A 30 -17.71 3.98 -3.23
C GLY A 30 -16.42 3.13 -3.12
N PRO A 31 -16.31 2.03 -3.88
CA PRO A 31 -15.21 1.07 -3.78
C PRO A 31 -13.95 1.51 -4.57
N HIS A 32 -13.49 2.75 -4.38
CA HIS A 32 -12.39 3.35 -5.13
C HIS A 32 -11.16 3.61 -4.27
N CYS A 33 -10.75 2.63 -3.45
CA CYS A 33 -9.62 2.82 -2.55
C CYS A 33 -8.29 3.01 -3.31
N VAL A 34 -8.05 2.27 -4.39
CA VAL A 34 -6.82 2.40 -5.19
C VAL A 34 -6.73 3.79 -5.82
N SER A 35 -7.77 4.23 -6.53
CA SER A 35 -7.80 5.56 -7.16
C SER A 35 -7.61 6.67 -6.15
N THR A 36 -8.19 6.54 -4.96
CA THR A 36 -8.08 7.54 -3.89
C THR A 36 -6.67 7.56 -3.31
N VAL A 37 -6.02 6.40 -3.15
CA VAL A 37 -4.62 6.34 -2.71
C VAL A 37 -3.70 7.02 -3.73
N LEU A 38 -3.88 6.75 -5.01
CA LEU A 38 -3.10 7.41 -6.07
C LEU A 38 -3.33 8.93 -6.06
N ALA A 39 -4.56 9.36 -5.82
CA ALA A 39 -4.90 10.78 -5.68
C ALA A 39 -4.17 11.42 -4.49
N MET A 40 -4.15 10.75 -3.34
CA MET A 40 -3.43 11.25 -2.16
C MET A 40 -1.93 11.35 -2.40
N LEU A 41 -1.34 10.39 -3.12
CA LEU A 41 0.09 10.40 -3.46
C LEU A 41 0.48 11.55 -4.38
N THR A 42 -0.42 11.93 -5.28
CA THR A 42 -0.11 12.88 -6.36
C THR A 42 -0.73 14.27 -6.16
N GLY A 43 -1.56 14.45 -5.14
CA GLY A 43 -2.29 15.70 -4.91
C GLY A 43 -3.41 15.93 -5.92
N GLN A 44 -3.86 14.88 -6.60
CA GLN A 44 -4.93 14.95 -7.61
C GLN A 44 -6.28 14.52 -7.01
N THR A 45 -7.31 14.45 -7.84
CA THR A 45 -8.59 13.87 -7.46
C THR A 45 -8.67 12.40 -7.87
N PRO A 46 -9.48 11.55 -7.18
CA PRO A 46 -9.62 10.14 -7.53
C PRO A 46 -10.09 9.90 -8.97
N GLU A 47 -10.92 10.80 -9.50
CA GLU A 47 -11.45 10.71 -10.87
C GLU A 47 -10.36 10.70 -11.93
N ARG A 48 -9.21 11.30 -11.62
CA ARG A 48 -8.05 11.29 -12.52
C ARG A 48 -7.55 9.87 -12.82
N PHE A 49 -7.75 8.95 -11.90
CA PHE A 49 -7.25 7.58 -11.98
C PHE A 49 -8.35 6.55 -12.24
N GLN A 50 -9.60 6.88 -11.93
CA GLN A 50 -10.73 5.98 -12.16
C GLN A 50 -10.87 5.68 -13.65
N GLY A 51 -10.97 4.38 -13.98
CA GLY A 51 -11.06 3.90 -15.35
C GLY A 51 -9.75 3.90 -16.13
N ARG A 52 -8.65 4.40 -15.52
CA ARG A 52 -7.32 4.44 -16.16
C ARG A 52 -6.35 3.41 -15.60
N VAL A 53 -6.60 2.94 -14.39
CA VAL A 53 -5.77 1.94 -13.74
C VAL A 53 -6.57 0.67 -13.52
N ASN A 54 -5.90 -0.46 -13.64
CA ASN A 54 -6.47 -1.75 -13.28
C ASN A 54 -6.19 -2.00 -11.80
N THR A 55 -7.23 -2.04 -10.98
CA THR A 55 -7.09 -2.19 -9.53
C THR A 55 -6.51 -3.54 -9.11
N GLN A 56 -6.47 -4.53 -10.02
CA GLN A 56 -5.85 -5.83 -9.79
C GLN A 56 -4.43 -5.91 -10.33
N ASN A 57 -3.94 -4.86 -11.02
CA ASN A 57 -2.61 -4.85 -11.61
C ASN A 57 -1.80 -3.64 -11.13
N PRO A 58 -0.94 -3.84 -10.10
CA PRO A 58 -0.12 -2.74 -9.56
C PRO A 58 0.86 -2.12 -10.55
N VAL A 59 1.23 -2.81 -11.63
CA VAL A 59 2.05 -2.21 -12.68
C VAL A 59 1.35 -1.00 -13.29
N SER A 60 0.03 -1.08 -13.48
CA SER A 60 -0.75 0.06 -13.99
C SER A 60 -0.74 1.24 -13.00
N TRP A 61 -0.65 0.97 -11.71
CA TRP A 61 -0.54 2.02 -10.68
C TRP A 61 0.81 2.75 -10.79
N SER A 62 1.89 1.98 -10.92
CA SER A 62 3.24 2.54 -11.13
C SER A 62 3.30 3.38 -12.41
N GLU A 63 2.71 2.90 -13.49
CA GLU A 63 2.68 3.64 -14.75
C GLU A 63 1.94 4.98 -14.59
N ALA A 64 0.82 5.00 -13.87
CA ALA A 64 0.09 6.22 -13.58
C ALA A 64 0.88 7.19 -12.69
N LEU A 65 1.63 6.66 -11.72
CA LEU A 65 2.46 7.46 -10.82
C LEU A 65 3.70 8.04 -11.52
N ALA A 66 4.17 7.41 -12.60
CA ALA A 66 5.37 7.85 -13.31
C ALA A 66 5.26 9.29 -13.84
N GLU A 67 4.05 9.72 -14.21
CA GLU A 67 3.79 11.11 -14.62
C GLU A 67 4.06 12.11 -13.50
N TYR A 68 4.09 11.67 -12.25
CA TYR A 68 4.32 12.48 -11.05
C TYR A 68 5.68 12.22 -10.41
N GLY A 69 6.57 11.54 -11.14
CA GLY A 69 7.93 11.27 -10.67
C GLY A 69 8.06 10.13 -9.66
N MET A 70 7.04 9.29 -9.54
CA MET A 70 6.97 8.20 -8.58
C MET A 70 6.75 6.86 -9.25
N LYS A 71 7.09 5.79 -8.56
CA LYS A 71 6.68 4.42 -8.88
C LYS A 71 6.65 3.58 -7.60
N LEU A 72 6.12 2.37 -7.72
CA LEU A 72 6.04 1.43 -6.61
C LEU A 72 7.17 0.40 -6.69
N ALA A 73 7.74 0.07 -5.54
CA ALA A 73 8.75 -0.98 -5.42
C ALA A 73 8.26 -2.02 -4.41
N TYR A 74 8.33 -3.28 -4.80
CA TYR A 74 7.83 -4.38 -4.00
C TYR A 74 8.67 -4.60 -2.75
N CYS A 75 8.00 -4.70 -1.60
CA CYS A 75 8.59 -5.16 -0.34
C CYS A 75 8.16 -6.61 -0.14
N PRO A 76 9.11 -7.58 -0.08
CA PRO A 76 8.74 -9.00 0.04
C PRO A 76 8.00 -9.30 1.34
N THR A 77 6.80 -9.85 1.21
CA THR A 77 5.95 -10.21 2.36
C THR A 77 5.22 -11.51 2.09
N ASP A 78 4.71 -12.11 3.16
CA ASP A 78 3.76 -13.23 3.09
C ASP A 78 2.40 -12.79 3.69
N VAL A 79 1.50 -13.72 3.92
CA VAL A 79 0.13 -13.43 4.39
C VAL A 79 0.02 -13.19 5.90
N ARG A 80 1.11 -12.95 6.60
CA ARG A 80 1.05 -12.59 8.03
C ARG A 80 0.27 -11.30 8.22
N THR A 81 -0.24 -11.10 9.43
CA THR A 81 -0.92 -9.85 9.77
C THR A 81 0.06 -8.67 9.66
N LEU A 82 -0.47 -7.51 9.27
CA LEU A 82 0.34 -6.30 9.06
C LEU A 82 1.15 -5.89 10.30
N LYS A 83 0.66 -6.19 11.50
CA LYS A 83 1.40 -5.90 12.74
C LYS A 83 2.79 -6.51 12.78
N ASN A 84 3.05 -7.59 12.00
CA ASN A 84 4.36 -8.22 11.93
C ASN A 84 5.37 -7.42 11.09
N TYR A 85 4.90 -6.55 10.20
CA TYR A 85 5.73 -5.74 9.30
C TYR A 85 5.80 -4.27 9.70
N LEU A 86 4.78 -3.76 10.36
CA LEU A 86 4.69 -2.34 10.69
C LEU A 86 5.88 -1.78 11.47
N PRO A 87 6.45 -2.47 12.47
CA PRO A 87 7.61 -1.93 13.19
C PRO A 87 8.79 -1.61 12.28
N GLU A 88 9.11 -2.50 11.32
CA GLU A 88 10.21 -2.25 10.37
C GLU A 88 9.87 -1.11 9.41
N LEU A 89 8.62 -1.04 8.92
CA LEU A 89 8.20 0.02 8.02
C LEU A 89 8.23 1.40 8.70
N ILE A 90 7.79 1.48 9.93
CA ILE A 90 7.84 2.70 10.73
C ILE A 90 9.30 3.13 10.95
N ASP A 91 10.16 2.17 11.21
CA ASP A 91 11.60 2.41 11.42
C ASP A 91 12.29 2.93 10.14
N LEU A 92 11.85 2.47 8.97
CA LEU A 92 12.32 3.01 7.69
C LEU A 92 11.89 4.47 7.48
N ASP A 93 10.81 4.90 8.11
CA ASP A 93 10.38 6.29 8.22
C ASP A 93 10.24 6.99 6.85
N ASP A 94 9.43 6.41 5.98
CA ASP A 94 9.21 6.93 4.62
C ASP A 94 7.74 6.72 4.18
N LEU A 95 7.51 6.39 2.93
CA LEU A 95 6.17 6.31 2.33
C LEU A 95 5.92 4.94 1.72
N PHE A 96 4.82 4.31 2.12
CA PHE A 96 4.44 2.96 1.68
C PHE A 96 2.95 2.89 1.36
N THR A 97 2.58 1.99 0.46
CA THR A 97 1.19 1.54 0.33
C THR A 97 1.06 0.18 0.99
N LEU A 98 0.04 0.02 1.80
CA LEU A 98 -0.24 -1.21 2.52
C LEU A 98 -1.60 -1.74 2.06
N SER A 99 -1.60 -2.94 1.47
CA SER A 99 -2.83 -3.62 1.10
C SER A 99 -3.05 -4.83 2.01
N TYR A 100 -4.26 -4.99 2.51
CA TYR A 100 -4.62 -6.09 3.38
C TYR A 100 -5.98 -6.66 3.00
N TYR A 101 -6.18 -7.94 3.31
CA TYR A 101 -7.45 -8.61 3.06
C TYR A 101 -8.48 -8.18 4.10
N THR A 102 -9.73 -8.01 3.67
CA THR A 102 -10.80 -7.54 4.56
C THR A 102 -11.42 -8.64 5.42
N THR A 103 -11.00 -9.89 5.25
CA THR A 103 -11.36 -10.98 6.15
C THR A 103 -10.26 -11.23 7.17
N ARG A 104 -10.64 -11.61 8.39
CA ARG A 104 -9.70 -12.01 9.44
C ARG A 104 -9.43 -13.51 9.44
N ASP A 105 -10.17 -14.29 8.67
CA ASP A 105 -10.02 -15.74 8.59
C ASP A 105 -9.02 -16.09 7.49
N PRO A 106 -7.78 -16.55 7.84
CA PRO A 106 -6.77 -16.85 6.84
C PRO A 106 -7.17 -18.02 5.92
N GLU A 107 -8.03 -18.91 6.37
CA GLU A 107 -8.51 -20.03 5.56
C GLU A 107 -9.47 -19.58 4.46
N ARG A 108 -10.05 -18.38 4.58
CA ARG A 108 -10.95 -17.79 3.59
C ARG A 108 -10.25 -16.87 2.60
N ILE A 109 -8.94 -16.69 2.72
CA ILE A 109 -8.20 -15.83 1.80
C ILE A 109 -8.04 -16.55 0.47
N LEU A 110 -8.63 -15.96 -0.57
CA LEU A 110 -8.51 -16.38 -1.95
C LEU A 110 -7.77 -15.28 -2.71
N ALA A 111 -6.45 -15.42 -2.83
CA ALA A 111 -5.58 -14.42 -3.44
C ALA A 111 -5.68 -14.39 -4.96
N GLU A 112 -5.96 -15.55 -5.57
CA GLU A 112 -6.11 -15.70 -7.02
C GLU A 112 -7.58 -15.95 -7.37
N PRO A 113 -8.07 -15.49 -8.54
CA PRO A 113 -9.45 -15.73 -8.94
C PRO A 113 -9.77 -17.21 -9.01
N ASN A 114 -10.92 -17.59 -8.46
CA ASN A 114 -11.46 -18.95 -8.66
C ASN A 114 -12.16 -19.07 -10.03
N ALA A 115 -12.78 -20.21 -10.30
CA ALA A 115 -13.48 -20.47 -11.57
C ALA A 115 -14.61 -19.46 -11.85
N LYS A 116 -15.13 -18.78 -10.83
CA LYS A 116 -16.17 -17.75 -10.95
C LYS A 116 -15.60 -16.33 -11.01
N GLY A 117 -14.28 -16.17 -11.06
CA GLY A 117 -13.61 -14.86 -11.03
C GLY A 117 -13.58 -14.20 -9.65
N TRP A 118 -13.84 -14.94 -8.58
CA TRP A 118 -13.90 -14.42 -7.21
C TRP A 118 -12.52 -14.37 -6.58
N VAL A 119 -12.22 -13.24 -5.94
CA VAL A 119 -11.05 -13.09 -5.05
C VAL A 119 -11.52 -12.50 -3.72
N THR A 120 -10.72 -12.68 -2.68
CA THR A 120 -10.98 -12.05 -1.39
C THR A 120 -10.85 -10.54 -1.51
N GLY A 121 -11.83 -9.82 -0.97
CA GLY A 121 -11.80 -8.36 -0.91
C GLY A 121 -10.59 -7.86 -0.13
N SER A 122 -10.09 -6.70 -0.54
CA SER A 122 -8.93 -6.07 0.08
C SER A 122 -9.12 -4.56 0.15
N HIS A 123 -8.35 -3.93 1.04
CA HIS A 123 -8.29 -2.47 1.17
C HIS A 123 -6.83 -2.03 1.11
N ILE A 124 -6.61 -0.80 0.66
CA ILE A 124 -5.28 -0.19 0.57
C ILE A 124 -5.28 1.14 1.32
N VAL A 125 -4.22 1.37 2.09
CA VAL A 125 -3.98 2.61 2.82
C VAL A 125 -2.57 3.11 2.55
N LEU A 126 -2.31 4.38 2.86
CA LEU A 126 -0.96 4.93 2.87
C LEU A 126 -0.37 4.88 4.27
N LEU A 127 0.88 4.46 4.37
CA LEU A 127 1.71 4.68 5.55
C LEU A 127 2.71 5.78 5.21
N HIS A 128 2.62 6.92 5.89
CA HIS A 128 3.60 7.98 5.82
C HIS A 128 4.22 8.16 7.19
N ARG A 129 5.50 7.78 7.29
CA ARG A 129 6.25 7.77 8.54
C ARG A 129 5.60 6.81 9.55
N ASP A 130 4.93 7.33 10.60
CA ASP A 130 4.26 6.53 11.62
C ASP A 130 2.72 6.72 11.61
N HIS A 131 2.19 7.31 10.54
CA HIS A 131 0.76 7.56 10.41
C HIS A 131 0.16 6.84 9.20
N ILE A 132 -1.08 6.38 9.37
CA ILE A 132 -1.89 5.80 8.29
C ILE A 132 -2.87 6.86 7.79
N LEU A 133 -2.87 7.07 6.48
CA LEU A 133 -3.90 7.84 5.78
C LEU A 133 -4.89 6.85 5.19
N ASP A 134 -6.10 6.81 5.72
CA ASP A 134 -7.13 5.84 5.36
C ASP A 134 -8.27 6.51 4.62
N SER A 135 -8.42 6.18 3.33
CA SER A 135 -9.47 6.74 2.50
C SER A 135 -10.87 6.24 2.86
N ALA A 136 -10.99 5.08 3.51
CA ALA A 136 -12.30 4.55 3.92
C ALA A 136 -12.96 5.43 4.96
N SER A 137 -12.19 5.99 5.89
CA SER A 137 -12.67 6.89 6.94
C SER A 137 -12.38 8.36 6.65
N GLY A 138 -11.44 8.65 5.74
CA GLY A 138 -10.96 10.01 5.51
C GLY A 138 -10.13 10.55 6.67
N THR A 139 -9.50 9.68 7.47
CA THR A 139 -8.78 10.05 8.68
C THR A 139 -7.29 9.71 8.59
N VAL A 140 -6.50 10.44 9.38
CA VAL A 140 -5.08 10.14 9.64
C VAL A 140 -4.99 9.61 11.06
N GLU A 141 -4.40 8.43 11.22
CA GLU A 141 -4.31 7.74 12.51
C GLU A 141 -2.87 7.30 12.77
N ASP A 142 -2.53 7.13 14.05
CA ASP A 142 -1.28 6.46 14.42
C ASP A 142 -1.28 5.04 13.83
N ALA A 143 -0.20 4.68 13.14
CA ALA A 143 -0.12 3.39 12.47
C ALA A 143 -0.23 2.20 13.43
N ARG A 144 0.28 2.37 14.66
CA ARG A 144 0.27 1.30 15.66
C ARG A 144 -1.12 0.97 16.19
N SER A 145 -2.04 1.94 16.11
CA SER A 145 -3.43 1.76 16.57
C SER A 145 -4.43 1.58 15.45
N HIS A 146 -4.01 1.66 14.19
CA HIS A 146 -4.90 1.47 13.06
C HIS A 146 -5.36 0.00 12.95
N ARG A 147 -6.59 -0.19 12.53
CA ARG A 147 -7.22 -1.52 12.38
C ARG A 147 -6.47 -2.46 11.43
N CYS A 148 -5.67 -1.93 10.49
CA CYS A 148 -4.93 -2.76 9.53
C CYS A 148 -3.99 -3.76 10.20
N ASN A 149 -3.55 -3.48 11.44
CA ASN A 149 -2.69 -4.39 12.20
C ASN A 149 -3.29 -5.78 12.40
N ASP A 150 -4.62 -5.88 12.44
CA ASP A 150 -5.34 -7.13 12.73
C ASP A 150 -5.66 -7.92 11.46
N TYR A 151 -5.32 -7.42 10.30
CA TYR A 151 -5.65 -8.04 9.01
C TYR A 151 -4.42 -8.62 8.33
N HIS A 152 -4.64 -9.63 7.50
CA HIS A 152 -3.58 -10.32 6.76
C HIS A 152 -3.09 -9.48 5.59
N THR A 153 -1.77 -9.43 5.45
CA THR A 153 -1.09 -8.66 4.42
C THR A 153 -1.35 -9.24 3.03
N LYS A 154 -1.75 -8.40 2.09
CA LYS A 154 -1.82 -8.74 0.68
C LYS A 154 -0.55 -8.31 -0.05
N ARG A 155 -0.19 -7.01 0.05
CA ARG A 155 1.01 -6.45 -0.60
C ARG A 155 1.49 -5.24 0.16
N ILE A 156 2.80 -5.05 0.15
CA ILE A 156 3.44 -3.82 0.62
C ILE A 156 4.32 -3.31 -0.50
N PHE A 157 4.11 -2.04 -0.88
CA PHE A 157 4.99 -1.34 -1.81
C PHE A 157 5.60 -0.14 -1.11
N ARG A 158 6.88 0.11 -1.39
CA ARG A 158 7.49 1.40 -1.08
C ARG A 158 7.28 2.32 -2.27
N VAL A 159 6.92 3.56 -2.02
CA VAL A 159 6.89 4.59 -3.06
C VAL A 159 8.31 5.12 -3.22
N VAL A 160 8.83 5.03 -4.43
CA VAL A 160 10.21 5.44 -4.77
C VAL A 160 10.19 6.42 -5.95
N PRO A 161 11.28 7.20 -6.14
CA PRO A 161 11.41 8.01 -7.34
C PRO A 161 11.36 7.16 -8.61
N VAL A 162 10.81 7.72 -9.69
CA VAL A 162 10.61 6.99 -10.95
C VAL A 162 11.91 6.44 -11.53
N ASN A 163 13.05 7.07 -11.25
CA ASN A 163 14.36 6.63 -11.73
C ASN A 163 15.11 5.70 -10.76
N HIS A 164 14.48 5.29 -9.66
CA HIS A 164 15.09 4.34 -8.75
C HIS A 164 15.29 2.99 -9.44
N PRO A 165 16.43 2.26 -9.21
CA PRO A 165 16.69 0.98 -9.88
C PRO A 165 15.69 -0.13 -9.54
N ARG A 166 15.04 -0.09 -8.36
CA ARG A 166 13.96 -1.02 -8.00
C ARG A 166 12.61 -0.39 -8.36
N GLY A 167 11.69 -1.21 -8.77
CA GLY A 167 10.33 -0.79 -9.03
C GLY A 167 9.62 -1.61 -10.10
N LEU A 168 8.33 -1.43 -10.14
CA LEU A 168 7.46 -2.08 -11.12
C LEU A 168 7.52 -1.37 -12.48
#